data_f4355294c88f2c62ac124d608e28877a
#
_entry.id   f4355294c88f2c62ac124d608e28877a
#
_cell.length_a   1.000
_cell.length_b   1.000
_cell.length_c   1.000
_cell.angle_alpha   90.00
_cell.angle_beta   90.00
_cell.angle_gamma   90.00
#
_symmetry.space_group_name_H-M   'P 1'
#
loop_
_entity.id
_entity.type
_entity.pdbx_description
1 polymer ?
#
loop_
_entity_poly.entity_id
_entity_poly.type
_entity_poly.pdbx_seq_one_letter_code
_entity_poly.pdbx_strand_id
1 'polypeptide(L)'
;SNWKDSYYFTFEGLGGYIANADKITGKPLKAEAKACVADQLAALQQELYKDFVTTDQLAKADDARALTTENGKTMAEKAHKLGAELVEYITKDEALQPSVFTDAKEGAYYVDAVNWAVDKKVTSGKTETTFAPNDSCTRAQAVTFLWRAAGSPEPTASEMTFTDVKADSYYDKAVLWAVENKITSGMSDTLFAPDATCSRSQIVTFLYRMQNSPESKAENPFTDVKADAYYANAVLWAVENGVTTGASATTFDPAGDCTRGQIVTFLYRAR
;
A
#
# COMPACT_ATOMS: atom_id res chain seq x y z
N SER A 1 34.29 3.10 -1.09
CA SER A 1 34.93 3.59 0.13
C SER A 1 33.91 3.59 1.25
N ASN A 2 34.29 3.01 2.37
CA ASN A 2 33.42 2.91 3.53
C ASN A 2 33.42 4.28 4.23
N TRP A 3 32.43 5.10 3.93
CA TRP A 3 32.33 6.48 4.47
C TRP A 3 32.27 6.53 6.00
N LYS A 4 32.00 5.39 6.69
CA LYS A 4 32.07 5.24 8.14
C LYS A 4 33.45 5.55 8.71
N ASP A 5 34.49 5.37 7.93
CA ASP A 5 35.88 5.56 8.33
C ASP A 5 36.42 6.93 7.92
N SER A 6 35.61 7.76 7.25
CA SER A 6 35.98 9.09 6.81
C SER A 6 35.64 10.13 7.85
N TYR A 7 36.68 10.79 8.36
CA TYR A 7 36.53 11.98 9.22
C TYR A 7 36.09 13.23 8.42
N TYR A 8 36.03 13.11 7.09
CA TYR A 8 35.68 14.17 6.20
C TYR A 8 34.32 13.87 5.62
N PHE A 9 33.36 14.67 6.02
CA PHE A 9 32.02 14.61 5.50
C PHE A 9 31.81 15.80 4.57
N THR A 10 31.43 15.52 3.32
CA THR A 10 30.96 16.54 2.38
C THR A 10 29.47 16.37 2.14
N PHE A 11 28.77 17.43 1.77
CA PHE A 11 27.37 17.32 1.35
C PHE A 11 27.21 16.50 0.08
N GLU A 12 28.22 16.42 -0.77
CA GLU A 12 28.30 15.44 -1.85
C GLU A 12 28.24 14.01 -1.31
N GLY A 13 28.90 13.73 -0.19
CA GLY A 13 28.84 12.41 0.46
C GLY A 13 27.43 12.05 0.94
N LEU A 14 26.70 13.00 1.53
CA LEU A 14 25.31 12.80 1.95
C LEU A 14 24.38 12.69 0.74
N GLY A 15 24.55 13.54 -0.28
CA GLY A 15 23.83 13.44 -1.56
C GLY A 15 24.07 12.12 -2.25
N GLY A 16 25.33 11.65 -2.26
CA GLY A 16 25.71 10.34 -2.78
C GLY A 16 25.11 9.19 -1.99
N TYR A 17 24.99 9.31 -0.66
CA TYR A 17 24.35 8.33 0.19
C TYR A 17 22.85 8.20 -0.12
N ILE A 18 22.17 9.31 -0.33
CA ILE A 18 20.77 9.35 -0.68
C ILE A 18 20.53 8.90 -2.10
N ALA A 19 21.37 9.33 -3.06
CA ALA A 19 21.31 8.86 -4.44
C ALA A 19 21.53 7.35 -4.59
N ASN A 20 22.17 6.72 -3.60
CA ASN A 20 22.38 5.27 -3.56
C ASN A 20 21.53 4.58 -2.47
N ALA A 21 20.53 5.25 -1.92
CA ALA A 21 19.67 4.69 -0.85
C ALA A 21 18.98 3.40 -1.31
N ASP A 22 18.60 3.28 -2.57
CA ASP A 22 18.09 2.07 -3.20
C ASP A 22 19.07 0.90 -3.12
N LYS A 23 20.37 1.13 -3.27
CA LYS A 23 21.41 0.11 -3.11
C LYS A 23 21.65 -0.25 -1.64
N ILE A 24 21.51 0.73 -0.74
CA ILE A 24 21.69 0.54 0.70
C ILE A 24 20.51 -0.21 1.29
N THR A 25 19.29 0.11 0.87
CA THR A 25 18.06 -0.53 1.34
C THR A 25 17.76 -1.83 0.60
N GLY A 26 18.40 -2.08 -0.55
CA GLY A 26 18.10 -3.19 -1.45
C GLY A 26 16.75 -3.06 -2.16
N LYS A 27 16.11 -1.88 -2.06
CA LYS A 27 14.81 -1.59 -2.69
C LYS A 27 14.91 -0.29 -3.49
N PRO A 28 14.43 -0.25 -4.75
CA PRO A 28 14.36 0.99 -5.50
C PRO A 28 13.38 1.96 -4.85
N LEU A 29 13.64 3.26 -4.93
CA LEU A 29 12.81 4.32 -4.36
C LEU A 29 11.98 5.02 -5.45
N LYS A 30 10.74 5.40 -5.13
CA LYS A 30 9.91 6.25 -5.97
C LYS A 30 10.58 7.62 -6.19
N ALA A 31 10.26 8.30 -7.30
CA ALA A 31 10.75 9.64 -7.59
C ALA A 31 10.33 10.65 -6.52
N GLU A 32 9.10 10.54 -6.02
CA GLU A 32 8.59 11.38 -4.91
C GLU A 32 9.34 11.13 -3.60
N ALA A 33 9.74 9.90 -3.31
CA ALA A 33 10.57 9.57 -2.16
C ALA A 33 11.95 10.19 -2.30
N LYS A 34 12.55 10.17 -3.48
CA LYS A 34 13.83 10.83 -3.75
C LYS A 34 13.73 12.34 -3.59
N ALA A 35 12.64 12.98 -4.03
CA ALA A 35 12.38 14.39 -3.83
C ALA A 35 12.20 14.74 -2.34
N CYS A 36 11.39 13.97 -1.62
CA CYS A 36 11.20 14.14 -0.17
C CYS A 36 12.52 14.02 0.60
N VAL A 37 13.37 13.07 0.20
CA VAL A 37 14.72 12.88 0.75
C VAL A 37 15.61 14.09 0.45
N ALA A 38 15.54 14.66 -0.75
CA ALA A 38 16.31 15.85 -1.11
C ALA A 38 15.91 17.07 -0.27
N ASP A 39 14.61 17.27 -0.02
CA ASP A 39 14.10 18.34 0.83
C ASP A 39 14.55 18.17 2.29
N GLN A 40 14.48 16.94 2.81
CA GLN A 40 14.98 16.63 4.15
C GLN A 40 16.50 16.80 4.25
N LEU A 41 17.23 16.42 3.19
CA LEU A 41 18.67 16.66 3.11
C LEU A 41 19.00 18.15 3.20
N ALA A 42 18.28 18.99 2.47
CA ALA A 42 18.47 20.45 2.54
C ALA A 42 18.21 20.99 3.95
N ALA A 43 17.18 20.48 4.64
CA ALA A 43 16.91 20.84 6.03
C ALA A 43 18.02 20.38 6.99
N LEU A 44 18.55 19.16 6.78
CA LEU A 44 19.68 18.62 7.55
C LEU A 44 20.97 19.42 7.31
N GLN A 45 21.20 19.87 6.08
CA GLN A 45 22.33 20.76 5.77
C GLN A 45 22.26 22.03 6.58
N GLN A 46 21.10 22.68 6.62
CA GLN A 46 20.91 23.92 7.41
C GLN A 46 21.12 23.66 8.91
N GLU A 47 20.62 22.55 9.43
CA GLU A 47 20.80 22.16 10.83
C GLU A 47 22.27 21.93 11.18
N LEU A 48 23.01 21.22 10.34
CA LEU A 48 24.44 20.95 10.53
C LEU A 48 25.28 22.24 10.45
N TYR A 49 24.98 23.12 9.51
CA TYR A 49 25.71 24.37 9.36
C TYR A 49 25.51 25.33 10.54
N LYS A 50 24.31 25.36 11.10
CA LYS A 50 23.97 26.21 12.22
C LYS A 50 24.92 26.06 13.43
N ASP A 51 25.31 24.78 13.68
CA ASP A 51 26.09 24.47 14.88
C ASP A 51 27.63 24.49 14.65
N PHE A 52 28.10 24.36 13.39
CA PHE A 52 29.50 24.06 13.12
C PHE A 52 30.21 25.06 12.21
N VAL A 53 29.50 26.02 11.62
CA VAL A 53 30.09 26.81 10.53
C VAL A 53 29.98 28.31 10.79
N THR A 54 31.13 28.98 10.86
CA THR A 54 31.21 30.46 10.77
C THR A 54 31.00 30.90 9.32
N THR A 55 30.71 32.22 9.11
CA THR A 55 30.48 32.77 7.77
C THR A 55 31.65 32.49 6.79
N ASP A 56 32.88 32.50 7.30
CA ASP A 56 34.07 32.19 6.49
C ASP A 56 34.18 30.69 6.16
N GLN A 57 33.64 29.83 7.01
CA GLN A 57 33.61 28.38 6.79
C GLN A 57 32.49 27.99 5.86
N LEU A 58 31.36 28.72 5.81
CA LEU A 58 30.28 28.51 4.84
C LEU A 58 30.76 28.67 3.39
N ALA A 59 31.69 29.63 3.15
CA ALA A 59 32.28 29.80 1.81
C ALA A 59 33.20 28.64 1.39
N LYS A 60 33.56 27.74 2.32
CA LYS A 60 34.42 26.57 2.12
C LYS A 60 33.70 25.27 2.47
N ALA A 61 32.40 25.33 2.63
CA ALA A 61 31.59 24.28 3.25
C ALA A 61 31.49 22.97 2.42
N ASP A 62 31.81 23.01 1.15
CA ASP A 62 31.89 21.81 0.32
C ASP A 62 33.11 20.93 0.65
N ASP A 63 34.04 21.43 1.45
CA ASP A 63 35.19 20.69 1.91
C ASP A 63 35.28 20.63 3.44
N ALA A 64 34.82 19.53 4.03
CA ALA A 64 34.92 19.29 5.46
C ALA A 64 36.36 19.37 6.02
N ARG A 65 37.37 19.29 5.14
CA ARG A 65 38.78 19.51 5.50
C ARG A 65 39.09 20.96 5.90
N ALA A 66 38.20 21.91 5.60
CA ALA A 66 38.30 23.29 6.10
C ALA A 66 37.95 23.41 7.58
N LEU A 67 37.30 22.41 8.19
CA LEU A 67 37.00 22.30 9.60
C LEU A 67 38.21 21.76 10.36
N THR A 68 38.31 22.11 11.65
CA THR A 68 39.29 21.46 12.54
C THR A 68 38.99 19.96 12.60
N THR A 69 39.98 19.11 12.83
CA THR A 69 39.84 17.67 12.88
C THR A 69 38.74 17.22 13.87
N GLU A 70 38.65 17.90 15.01
CA GLU A 70 37.63 17.63 16.04
C GLU A 70 36.21 17.98 15.54
N ASN A 71 36.04 19.14 14.96
CA ASN A 71 34.75 19.57 14.39
C ASN A 71 34.35 18.72 13.21
N GLY A 72 35.30 18.34 12.33
CA GLY A 72 35.06 17.47 11.20
C GLY A 72 34.60 16.09 11.63
N LYS A 73 35.20 15.53 12.68
CA LYS A 73 34.78 14.25 13.25
C LYS A 73 33.36 14.29 13.81
N THR A 74 33.06 15.29 14.64
CA THR A 74 31.71 15.46 15.23
C THR A 74 30.64 15.67 14.16
N MET A 75 30.96 16.44 13.13
CA MET A 75 30.06 16.66 12.00
C MET A 75 29.81 15.37 11.21
N ALA A 76 30.86 14.59 10.97
CA ALA A 76 30.73 13.29 10.29
C ALA A 76 29.88 12.30 11.08
N GLU A 77 30.05 12.23 12.42
CA GLU A 77 29.25 11.38 13.30
C GLU A 77 27.78 11.79 13.31
N LYS A 78 27.49 13.09 13.41
CA LYS A 78 26.13 13.63 13.38
C LYS A 78 25.45 13.36 12.04
N ALA A 79 26.16 13.60 10.94
CA ALA A 79 25.67 13.33 9.60
C ALA A 79 25.42 11.83 9.35
N HIS A 80 26.29 10.98 9.87
CA HIS A 80 26.09 9.53 9.79
C HIS A 80 24.80 9.09 10.51
N LYS A 81 24.58 9.58 11.72
CA LYS A 81 23.37 9.29 12.50
C LYS A 81 22.11 9.75 11.75
N LEU A 82 22.11 10.98 11.24
CA LEU A 82 20.99 11.54 10.49
C LEU A 82 20.73 10.81 9.17
N GLY A 83 21.79 10.41 8.46
CA GLY A 83 21.68 9.58 7.26
C GLY A 83 21.09 8.20 7.54
N ALA A 84 21.46 7.58 8.65
CA ALA A 84 20.91 6.28 9.06
C ALA A 84 19.42 6.41 9.44
N GLU A 85 19.05 7.45 10.18
CA GLU A 85 17.65 7.75 10.54
C GLU A 85 16.80 8.00 9.29
N LEU A 86 17.33 8.71 8.31
CA LEU A 86 16.65 8.98 7.03
C LEU A 86 16.44 7.71 6.21
N VAL A 87 17.46 6.85 6.12
CA VAL A 87 17.31 5.54 5.44
C VAL A 87 16.29 4.67 6.15
N GLU A 88 16.30 4.66 7.47
CA GLU A 88 15.30 3.93 8.26
C GLU A 88 13.88 4.48 8.01
N TYR A 89 13.72 5.79 7.95
CA TYR A 89 12.45 6.45 7.61
C TYR A 89 11.95 6.03 6.22
N ILE A 90 12.82 6.13 5.19
CA ILE A 90 12.45 5.78 3.82
C ILE A 90 12.10 4.30 3.67
N THR A 91 12.78 3.41 4.41
CA THR A 91 12.52 1.98 4.36
C THR A 91 11.25 1.56 5.09
N LYS A 92 10.84 2.32 6.08
CA LYS A 92 9.61 2.05 6.86
C LYS A 92 8.35 2.61 6.22
N ASP A 93 8.45 3.67 5.44
CA ASP A 93 7.29 4.27 4.78
C ASP A 93 6.97 3.54 3.48
N GLU A 94 6.02 2.62 3.56
CA GLU A 94 5.54 1.84 2.41
C GLU A 94 5.04 2.72 1.25
N ALA A 95 4.48 3.89 1.55
CA ALA A 95 4.00 4.84 0.54
C ALA A 95 5.14 5.43 -0.29
N LEU A 96 6.37 5.47 0.25
CA LEU A 96 7.55 5.98 -0.44
C LEU A 96 8.26 4.92 -1.31
N GLN A 97 7.87 3.65 -1.22
CA GLN A 97 8.48 2.59 -2.01
C GLN A 97 7.80 2.46 -3.39
N PRO A 98 8.56 2.26 -4.47
CA PRO A 98 7.97 1.94 -5.75
C PRO A 98 7.31 0.57 -5.71
N SER A 99 6.34 0.35 -6.58
CA SER A 99 5.76 -0.97 -6.73
C SER A 99 6.80 -1.98 -7.20
N VAL A 100 6.73 -3.19 -6.66
CA VAL A 100 7.53 -4.33 -7.15
C VAL A 100 7.06 -4.80 -8.54
N PHE A 101 5.87 -4.35 -8.97
CA PHE A 101 5.29 -4.74 -10.25
C PHE A 101 5.47 -3.64 -11.31
N THR A 102 5.96 -4.04 -12.47
CA THR A 102 6.25 -3.13 -13.58
C THR A 102 5.01 -2.46 -14.19
N ASP A 103 3.84 -3.08 -14.01
CA ASP A 103 2.55 -2.59 -14.48
C ASP A 103 1.75 -1.80 -13.42
N ALA A 104 2.24 -1.71 -12.20
CA ALA A 104 1.71 -0.81 -11.17
C ALA A 104 2.43 0.53 -11.27
N LYS A 105 1.93 1.37 -12.20
CA LYS A 105 2.57 2.65 -12.56
C LYS A 105 2.53 3.63 -11.41
N GLU A 106 3.65 4.28 -11.18
CA GLU A 106 3.79 5.38 -10.24
C GLU A 106 2.72 6.46 -10.51
N GLY A 107 2.14 7.03 -9.44
CA GLY A 107 1.04 8.00 -9.53
C GLY A 107 -0.34 7.41 -9.84
N ALA A 108 -0.45 6.11 -10.14
CA ALA A 108 -1.76 5.49 -10.29
C ALA A 108 -2.47 5.33 -8.93
N TYR A 109 -3.79 5.51 -8.90
CA TYR A 109 -4.60 5.49 -7.67
C TYR A 109 -4.50 4.21 -6.84
N TYR A 110 -4.04 3.12 -7.45
CA TYR A 110 -3.95 1.80 -6.83
C TYR A 110 -2.54 1.44 -6.35
N VAL A 111 -1.51 2.22 -6.67
CA VAL A 111 -0.12 1.81 -6.44
C VAL A 111 0.20 1.59 -4.95
N ASP A 112 -0.28 2.47 -4.09
CA ASP A 112 -0.07 2.35 -2.64
C ASP A 112 -0.82 1.14 -2.07
N ALA A 113 -2.02 0.88 -2.57
CA ALA A 113 -2.80 -0.29 -2.20
C ALA A 113 -2.14 -1.60 -2.66
N VAL A 114 -1.53 -1.61 -3.85
CA VAL A 114 -0.78 -2.75 -4.37
C VAL A 114 0.47 -3.00 -3.53
N ASN A 115 1.23 -1.96 -3.20
CA ASN A 115 2.42 -2.07 -2.36
C ASN A 115 2.07 -2.61 -0.96
N TRP A 116 1.03 -2.05 -0.33
CA TRP A 116 0.50 -2.55 0.93
C TRP A 116 0.07 -4.02 0.83
N ALA A 117 -0.63 -4.39 -0.24
CA ALA A 117 -1.11 -5.76 -0.43
C ALA A 117 0.04 -6.77 -0.58
N VAL A 118 1.16 -6.35 -1.17
CA VAL A 118 2.40 -7.15 -1.21
C VAL A 118 3.01 -7.30 0.17
N ASP A 119 3.19 -6.18 0.89
CA ASP A 119 3.79 -6.18 2.22
C ASP A 119 3.00 -7.05 3.20
N LYS A 120 1.68 -6.93 3.19
CA LYS A 120 0.76 -7.74 4.04
C LYS A 120 0.51 -9.15 3.49
N LYS A 121 1.22 -9.56 2.43
CA LYS A 121 1.07 -10.87 1.79
C LYS A 121 -0.36 -11.19 1.31
N VAL A 122 -1.13 -10.14 1.05
CA VAL A 122 -2.48 -10.25 0.44
C VAL A 122 -2.35 -10.74 -0.99
N THR A 123 -1.31 -10.29 -1.70
CA THR A 123 -0.99 -10.74 -3.06
C THR A 123 0.50 -10.91 -3.26
N SER A 124 0.86 -11.82 -4.17
CA SER A 124 2.20 -11.95 -4.74
C SER A 124 2.25 -11.55 -6.22
N GLY A 125 1.19 -10.89 -6.72
CA GLY A 125 1.03 -10.57 -8.13
C GLY A 125 0.28 -11.62 -8.93
N LYS A 126 0.18 -11.37 -10.22
CA LYS A 126 -0.26 -12.36 -11.23
C LYS A 126 0.95 -13.17 -11.72
N THR A 127 2.11 -12.48 -11.80
CA THR A 127 3.44 -13.04 -11.98
C THR A 127 4.39 -12.37 -10.98
N GLU A 128 5.66 -12.74 -10.96
CA GLU A 128 6.67 -12.10 -10.11
C GLU A 128 6.84 -10.60 -10.41
N THR A 129 6.54 -10.17 -11.63
CA THR A 129 6.77 -8.78 -12.09
C THR A 129 5.50 -8.04 -12.49
N THR A 130 4.32 -8.68 -12.46
CA THR A 130 3.05 -8.06 -12.86
C THR A 130 1.95 -8.30 -11.84
N PHE A 131 1.19 -7.25 -11.57
CA PHE A 131 -0.02 -7.30 -10.74
C PHE A 131 -1.29 -7.45 -11.56
N ALA A 132 -1.30 -6.93 -12.79
CA ALA A 132 -2.44 -6.80 -13.69
C ALA A 132 -3.60 -5.98 -13.08
N PRO A 133 -3.37 -4.68 -12.75
CA PRO A 133 -4.35 -3.86 -12.03
C PRO A 133 -5.65 -3.63 -12.78
N ASN A 134 -5.61 -3.67 -14.10
CA ASN A 134 -6.76 -3.42 -14.98
C ASN A 134 -7.53 -4.69 -15.35
N ASP A 135 -7.02 -5.86 -15.01
CA ASP A 135 -7.74 -7.11 -15.24
C ASP A 135 -8.96 -7.19 -14.32
N SER A 136 -10.07 -7.74 -14.84
CA SER A 136 -11.24 -8.07 -14.01
C SER A 136 -10.84 -9.08 -12.94
N CYS A 137 -11.35 -8.88 -11.73
CA CYS A 137 -11.06 -9.76 -10.60
C CYS A 137 -12.20 -10.77 -10.43
N THR A 138 -11.87 -12.05 -10.32
CA THR A 138 -12.86 -13.07 -10.07
C THR A 138 -13.33 -13.07 -8.61
N ARG A 139 -14.49 -13.65 -8.34
CA ARG A 139 -15.02 -13.81 -6.99
C ARG A 139 -14.08 -14.62 -6.10
N ALA A 140 -13.45 -15.66 -6.64
CA ALA A 140 -12.43 -16.45 -5.94
C ALA A 140 -11.21 -15.61 -5.56
N GLN A 141 -10.72 -14.77 -6.47
CA GLN A 141 -9.61 -13.85 -6.20
C GLN A 141 -9.99 -12.82 -5.14
N ALA A 142 -11.20 -12.25 -5.22
CA ALA A 142 -11.69 -11.26 -4.28
C ALA A 142 -11.72 -11.80 -2.85
N VAL A 143 -12.38 -12.94 -2.61
CA VAL A 143 -12.43 -13.53 -1.25
C VAL A 143 -11.06 -13.99 -0.77
N THR A 144 -10.16 -14.40 -1.67
CA THR A 144 -8.78 -14.75 -1.32
C THR A 144 -8.00 -13.53 -0.85
N PHE A 145 -8.18 -12.37 -1.46
CA PHE A 145 -7.58 -11.13 -0.99
C PHE A 145 -8.09 -10.73 0.41
N LEU A 146 -9.40 -10.85 0.64
CA LEU A 146 -9.98 -10.56 1.95
C LEU A 146 -9.46 -11.53 3.03
N TRP A 147 -9.44 -12.81 2.74
CA TRP A 147 -8.95 -13.84 3.65
C TRP A 147 -7.48 -13.63 4.03
N ARG A 148 -6.64 -13.34 3.03
CA ARG A 148 -5.22 -13.03 3.26
C ARG A 148 -5.03 -11.74 4.05
N ALA A 149 -5.83 -10.71 3.78
CA ALA A 149 -5.78 -9.47 4.56
C ALA A 149 -6.19 -9.67 6.02
N ALA A 150 -7.04 -10.66 6.30
CA ALA A 150 -7.38 -11.10 7.65
C ALA A 150 -6.29 -11.97 8.32
N GLY A 151 -5.16 -12.20 7.65
CA GLY A 151 -4.06 -13.03 8.16
C GLY A 151 -4.17 -14.51 7.82
N SER A 152 -5.00 -14.86 6.84
CA SER A 152 -5.23 -16.25 6.39
C SER A 152 -5.65 -17.20 7.52
N PRO A 153 -6.66 -16.84 8.34
CA PRO A 153 -7.09 -17.71 9.44
C PRO A 153 -7.59 -19.06 8.91
N GLU A 154 -7.22 -20.13 9.57
CA GLU A 154 -7.70 -21.46 9.20
C GLU A 154 -9.21 -21.56 9.47
N PRO A 155 -10.04 -21.91 8.49
CA PRO A 155 -11.47 -22.06 8.71
C PRO A 155 -11.75 -23.24 9.67
N THR A 156 -12.76 -23.10 10.52
CA THR A 156 -13.19 -24.18 11.43
C THR A 156 -14.14 -25.15 10.75
N ALA A 157 -14.88 -24.68 9.72
CA ALA A 157 -15.73 -25.50 8.89
C ALA A 157 -14.89 -26.40 7.99
N SER A 158 -15.22 -27.70 7.94
CA SER A 158 -14.53 -28.70 7.11
C SER A 158 -15.32 -29.08 5.85
N GLU A 159 -16.60 -28.72 5.78
CA GLU A 159 -17.48 -29.09 4.66
C GLU A 159 -17.80 -27.89 3.79
N MET A 160 -17.48 -28.03 2.49
CA MET A 160 -17.84 -27.07 1.48
C MET A 160 -19.26 -27.37 0.96
N THR A 161 -20.16 -26.40 1.07
CA THR A 161 -21.54 -26.53 0.58
C THR A 161 -21.68 -26.23 -0.91
N PHE A 162 -20.73 -25.51 -1.49
CA PHE A 162 -20.75 -25.13 -2.91
C PHE A 162 -20.14 -26.22 -3.79
N THR A 163 -20.92 -26.70 -4.75
CA THR A 163 -20.52 -27.78 -5.65
C THR A 163 -19.49 -27.35 -6.71
N ASP A 164 -19.37 -26.06 -6.94
CA ASP A 164 -18.45 -25.43 -7.89
C ASP A 164 -17.14 -24.94 -7.26
N VAL A 165 -16.94 -25.15 -5.96
CA VAL A 165 -15.68 -24.86 -5.27
C VAL A 165 -14.85 -26.14 -5.21
N LYS A 166 -13.72 -26.12 -5.91
CA LYS A 166 -12.83 -27.27 -6.04
C LYS A 166 -12.01 -27.45 -4.76
N ALA A 167 -12.03 -28.62 -4.18
CA ALA A 167 -11.17 -28.97 -3.07
C ALA A 167 -9.68 -28.75 -3.43
N ASP A 168 -8.89 -28.32 -2.46
CA ASP A 168 -7.46 -28.00 -2.60
C ASP A 168 -7.13 -26.91 -3.64
N SER A 169 -8.14 -26.16 -4.09
CA SER A 169 -7.89 -24.95 -4.87
C SER A 169 -7.32 -23.84 -3.99
N TYR A 170 -6.63 -22.84 -4.59
CA TYR A 170 -6.03 -21.73 -3.86
C TYR A 170 -7.06 -20.89 -3.08
N TYR A 171 -8.34 -21.05 -3.38
CA TYR A 171 -9.44 -20.27 -2.80
C TYR A 171 -10.39 -21.09 -1.92
N ASP A 172 -10.25 -22.40 -1.79
CA ASP A 172 -11.21 -23.23 -1.04
C ASP A 172 -11.31 -22.82 0.42
N LYS A 173 -10.17 -22.65 1.10
CA LYS A 173 -10.11 -22.15 2.48
C LYS A 173 -10.64 -20.72 2.63
N ALA A 174 -10.34 -19.87 1.65
CA ALA A 174 -10.85 -18.51 1.64
C ALA A 174 -12.38 -18.46 1.51
N VAL A 175 -12.96 -19.32 0.68
CA VAL A 175 -14.42 -19.43 0.54
C VAL A 175 -15.05 -19.99 1.82
N LEU A 176 -14.51 -21.06 2.40
CA LEU A 176 -14.96 -21.61 3.69
C LEU A 176 -14.96 -20.54 4.79
N TRP A 177 -13.84 -19.82 4.93
CA TRP A 177 -13.71 -18.73 5.88
C TRP A 177 -14.74 -17.63 5.63
N ALA A 178 -14.96 -17.24 4.38
CA ALA A 178 -15.89 -16.17 4.04
C ALA A 178 -17.35 -16.55 4.33
N VAL A 179 -17.72 -17.84 4.17
CA VAL A 179 -19.04 -18.35 4.55
C VAL A 179 -19.19 -18.38 6.07
N GLU A 180 -18.22 -18.94 6.78
CA GLU A 180 -18.20 -19.04 8.24
C GLU A 180 -18.35 -17.68 8.91
N ASN A 181 -17.67 -16.66 8.36
CA ASN A 181 -17.73 -15.26 8.85
C ASN A 181 -18.90 -14.46 8.23
N LYS A 182 -19.84 -15.11 7.54
CA LYS A 182 -21.02 -14.49 6.92
C LYS A 182 -20.69 -13.37 5.92
N ILE A 183 -19.50 -13.38 5.37
CA ILE A 183 -19.05 -12.42 4.34
C ILE A 183 -19.77 -12.70 3.02
N THR A 184 -19.95 -13.99 2.70
CA THR A 184 -20.73 -14.43 1.55
C THR A 184 -21.65 -15.60 1.89
N SER A 185 -22.76 -15.70 1.18
CA SER A 185 -23.66 -16.88 1.17
C SER A 185 -23.69 -17.57 -0.20
N GLY A 186 -22.74 -17.24 -1.09
CA GLY A 186 -22.74 -17.75 -2.46
C GLY A 186 -23.57 -16.89 -3.42
N MET A 187 -23.70 -17.39 -4.63
CA MET A 187 -24.66 -16.90 -5.63
C MET A 187 -26.01 -17.63 -5.51
N SER A 188 -25.96 -18.85 -4.94
CA SER A 188 -27.11 -19.64 -4.49
C SER A 188 -26.65 -20.53 -3.33
N ASP A 189 -27.54 -21.36 -2.79
CA ASP A 189 -27.24 -22.30 -1.69
C ASP A 189 -26.15 -23.32 -2.07
N THR A 190 -25.96 -23.59 -3.36
CA THR A 190 -25.03 -24.60 -3.86
C THR A 190 -23.94 -24.07 -4.79
N LEU A 191 -23.97 -22.80 -5.14
CA LEU A 191 -23.02 -22.19 -6.08
C LEU A 191 -22.36 -20.94 -5.50
N PHE A 192 -21.03 -20.93 -5.53
CA PHE A 192 -20.21 -19.74 -5.19
C PHE A 192 -19.89 -18.90 -6.43
N ALA A 193 -19.78 -19.53 -7.61
CA ALA A 193 -19.32 -18.97 -8.88
C ALA A 193 -17.89 -18.39 -8.79
N PRO A 194 -16.86 -19.22 -8.51
CA PRO A 194 -15.49 -18.77 -8.27
C PRO A 194 -14.88 -18.00 -9.44
N ASP A 195 -15.18 -18.42 -10.66
CA ASP A 195 -14.62 -17.85 -11.90
C ASP A 195 -15.41 -16.64 -12.44
N ALA A 196 -16.60 -16.37 -11.89
CA ALA A 196 -17.36 -15.19 -12.25
C ALA A 196 -16.66 -13.91 -11.79
N THR A 197 -16.76 -12.86 -12.58
CA THR A 197 -16.23 -11.53 -12.20
C THR A 197 -16.94 -11.03 -10.95
N CYS A 198 -16.17 -10.48 -10.01
CA CYS A 198 -16.69 -9.84 -8.83
C CYS A 198 -17.16 -8.42 -9.20
N SER A 199 -18.46 -8.13 -8.99
CA SER A 199 -18.98 -6.79 -9.23
C SER A 199 -18.61 -5.81 -8.12
N ARG A 200 -18.73 -4.51 -8.43
CA ARG A 200 -18.49 -3.44 -7.46
C ARG A 200 -19.41 -3.54 -6.24
N SER A 201 -20.69 -3.88 -6.43
CA SER A 201 -21.62 -4.11 -5.31
C SER A 201 -21.24 -5.33 -4.46
N GLN A 202 -20.76 -6.38 -5.09
CA GLN A 202 -20.33 -7.58 -4.37
C GLN A 202 -19.12 -7.32 -3.48
N ILE A 203 -18.08 -6.65 -4.01
CA ILE A 203 -16.87 -6.40 -3.19
C ILE A 203 -17.14 -5.46 -2.02
N VAL A 204 -17.89 -4.37 -2.20
CA VAL A 204 -18.23 -3.49 -1.05
C VAL A 204 -19.11 -4.22 -0.02
N THR A 205 -19.97 -5.14 -0.47
CA THR A 205 -20.78 -5.98 0.43
C THR A 205 -19.91 -6.94 1.23
N PHE A 206 -18.91 -7.54 0.61
CA PHE A 206 -17.96 -8.42 1.29
C PHE A 206 -17.16 -7.65 2.36
N LEU A 207 -16.63 -6.48 2.00
CA LEU A 207 -15.90 -5.62 2.93
C LEU A 207 -16.77 -5.14 4.08
N TYR A 208 -17.99 -4.68 3.80
CA TYR A 208 -18.97 -4.26 4.79
C TYR A 208 -19.28 -5.36 5.80
N ARG A 209 -19.53 -6.58 5.32
CA ARG A 209 -19.80 -7.75 6.16
C ARG A 209 -18.57 -8.19 6.94
N MET A 210 -17.37 -8.09 6.37
CA MET A 210 -16.11 -8.35 7.06
C MET A 210 -15.92 -7.40 8.25
N GLN A 211 -16.47 -6.17 8.18
CA GLN A 211 -16.51 -5.18 9.26
C GLN A 211 -17.73 -5.34 10.19
N ASN A 212 -18.40 -6.51 10.17
CA ASN A 212 -19.59 -6.80 10.96
C ASN A 212 -20.80 -5.91 10.64
N SER A 213 -20.91 -5.44 9.40
CA SER A 213 -22.06 -4.68 8.89
C SER A 213 -22.45 -3.47 9.77
N PRO A 214 -21.54 -2.52 10.03
CA PRO A 214 -21.81 -1.38 10.89
C PRO A 214 -22.91 -0.48 10.28
N GLU A 215 -23.71 0.15 11.13
CA GLU A 215 -24.72 1.10 10.69
C GLU A 215 -24.06 2.31 10.01
N SER A 216 -24.56 2.71 8.84
CA SER A 216 -24.16 3.93 8.14
C SER A 216 -25.24 4.99 8.24
N LYS A 217 -24.81 6.24 8.41
CA LYS A 217 -25.71 7.42 8.46
C LYS A 217 -25.57 8.28 7.19
N ALA A 218 -24.76 7.86 6.23
CA ALA A 218 -24.56 8.60 5.00
C ALA A 218 -25.86 8.66 4.18
N GLU A 219 -26.13 9.82 3.60
CA GLU A 219 -27.16 9.95 2.56
C GLU A 219 -26.66 9.31 1.28
N ASN A 220 -27.59 8.74 0.49
CA ASN A 220 -27.26 8.10 -0.76
C ASN A 220 -27.01 9.14 -1.85
N PRO A 221 -25.77 9.33 -2.34
CA PRO A 221 -25.48 10.27 -3.41
C PRO A 221 -25.74 9.69 -4.81
N PHE A 222 -26.02 8.37 -4.91
CA PHE A 222 -26.05 7.65 -6.18
C PHE A 222 -27.47 7.38 -6.66
N THR A 223 -27.73 7.72 -7.90
CA THR A 223 -29.04 7.50 -8.55
C THR A 223 -29.26 6.04 -8.97
N ASP A 224 -28.20 5.27 -9.10
CA ASP A 224 -28.21 3.85 -9.51
C ASP A 224 -28.14 2.86 -8.33
N VAL A 225 -28.16 3.36 -7.09
CA VAL A 225 -28.24 2.54 -5.86
C VAL A 225 -29.63 2.68 -5.28
N LYS A 226 -30.46 1.64 -5.45
CA LYS A 226 -31.80 1.58 -4.88
C LYS A 226 -31.75 1.31 -3.39
N ALA A 227 -32.62 1.94 -2.61
CA ALA A 227 -32.64 1.84 -1.16
C ALA A 227 -32.94 0.40 -0.64
N ASP A 228 -33.66 -0.39 -1.44
CA ASP A 228 -34.01 -1.78 -1.14
C ASP A 228 -32.99 -2.81 -1.68
N ALA A 229 -31.93 -2.36 -2.37
CA ALA A 229 -30.90 -3.24 -2.86
C ALA A 229 -30.09 -3.88 -1.72
N TYR A 230 -29.75 -5.17 -1.83
CA TYR A 230 -28.98 -5.91 -0.82
C TYR A 230 -27.64 -5.26 -0.45
N TYR A 231 -27.11 -4.46 -1.35
CA TYR A 231 -25.84 -3.76 -1.21
C TYR A 231 -25.96 -2.29 -0.78
N ALA A 232 -27.17 -1.77 -0.62
CA ALA A 232 -27.39 -0.35 -0.36
C ALA A 232 -26.62 0.13 0.88
N ASN A 233 -26.80 -0.53 2.01
CA ASN A 233 -26.10 -0.18 3.25
C ASN A 233 -24.58 -0.33 3.13
N ALA A 234 -24.10 -1.33 2.38
CA ALA A 234 -22.68 -1.52 2.15
C ALA A 234 -22.08 -0.38 1.32
N VAL A 235 -22.80 0.11 0.31
CA VAL A 235 -22.38 1.26 -0.50
C VAL A 235 -22.32 2.53 0.34
N LEU A 236 -23.36 2.80 1.16
CA LEU A 236 -23.39 3.97 2.04
C LEU A 236 -22.25 3.94 3.05
N TRP A 237 -22.03 2.79 3.69
CA TRP A 237 -20.89 2.59 4.57
C TRP A 237 -19.56 2.83 3.86
N ALA A 238 -19.41 2.33 2.64
CA ALA A 238 -18.17 2.49 1.87
C ALA A 238 -17.89 3.95 1.50
N VAL A 239 -18.92 4.74 1.23
CA VAL A 239 -18.79 6.19 1.01
C VAL A 239 -18.42 6.91 2.31
N GLU A 240 -19.16 6.65 3.40
CA GLU A 240 -18.95 7.27 4.71
C GLU A 240 -17.52 7.05 5.23
N ASN A 241 -16.96 5.87 4.98
CA ASN A 241 -15.61 5.50 5.42
C ASN A 241 -14.51 5.74 4.36
N GLY A 242 -14.83 6.45 3.27
CA GLY A 242 -13.84 6.80 2.24
C GLY A 242 -13.29 5.61 1.43
N VAL A 243 -13.96 4.45 1.51
CA VAL A 243 -13.57 3.26 0.73
C VAL A 243 -13.78 3.51 -0.76
N THR A 244 -14.85 4.20 -1.10
CA THR A 244 -15.16 4.60 -2.48
C THR A 244 -15.82 5.99 -2.53
N THR A 245 -15.66 6.66 -3.68
CA THR A 245 -16.39 7.89 -4.03
C THR A 245 -17.38 7.67 -5.16
N GLY A 246 -17.63 6.40 -5.54
CA GLY A 246 -18.47 6.05 -6.69
C GLY A 246 -17.66 5.83 -7.97
N ALA A 247 -18.36 5.54 -9.06
CA ALA A 247 -17.84 5.59 -10.42
C ALA A 247 -17.85 7.04 -10.96
N SER A 248 -18.81 7.83 -10.48
CA SER A 248 -18.90 9.29 -10.64
C SER A 248 -19.50 9.91 -9.36
N ALA A 249 -19.69 11.22 -9.34
CA ALA A 249 -20.33 11.91 -8.21
C ALA A 249 -21.77 11.43 -7.95
N THR A 250 -22.47 10.91 -8.96
CA THR A 250 -23.89 10.51 -8.89
C THR A 250 -24.15 9.05 -9.25
N THR A 251 -23.13 8.28 -9.59
CA THR A 251 -23.26 6.84 -9.94
C THR A 251 -22.24 6.00 -9.21
N PHE A 252 -22.67 4.86 -8.71
CA PHE A 252 -21.83 3.85 -8.08
C PHE A 252 -21.41 2.76 -9.08
N ASP A 253 -22.23 2.46 -10.07
CA ASP A 253 -22.10 1.36 -11.01
C ASP A 253 -22.07 -0.02 -10.31
N PRO A 254 -23.16 -0.40 -9.62
CA PRO A 254 -23.17 -1.61 -8.77
C PRO A 254 -22.94 -2.92 -9.51
N ALA A 255 -23.34 -3.00 -10.78
CA ALA A 255 -23.19 -4.17 -11.63
C ALA A 255 -21.85 -4.19 -12.40
N GLY A 256 -21.13 -3.07 -12.40
CA GLY A 256 -19.85 -2.96 -13.09
C GLY A 256 -18.82 -3.93 -12.55
N ASP A 257 -18.01 -4.47 -13.45
CA ASP A 257 -16.90 -5.35 -13.11
C ASP A 257 -15.87 -4.61 -12.26
N CYS A 258 -15.39 -5.24 -11.21
CA CYS A 258 -14.35 -4.69 -10.39
C CYS A 258 -12.98 -5.21 -10.82
N THR A 259 -12.06 -4.28 -11.10
CA THR A 259 -10.69 -4.66 -11.45
C THR A 259 -9.88 -5.05 -10.21
N ARG A 260 -8.79 -5.77 -10.42
CA ARG A 260 -7.86 -6.15 -9.35
C ARG A 260 -7.31 -4.95 -8.61
N GLY A 261 -6.97 -3.86 -9.34
CA GLY A 261 -6.54 -2.59 -8.76
C GLY A 261 -7.60 -1.92 -7.90
N GLN A 262 -8.86 -1.95 -8.33
CA GLN A 262 -9.99 -1.43 -7.55
C GLN A 262 -10.23 -2.24 -6.28
N ILE A 263 -10.20 -3.57 -6.36
CA ILE A 263 -10.43 -4.44 -5.19
C ILE A 263 -9.38 -4.21 -4.11
N VAL A 264 -8.09 -4.22 -4.46
CA VAL A 264 -7.04 -3.97 -3.46
C VAL A 264 -7.12 -2.55 -2.91
N THR A 265 -7.55 -1.56 -3.72
CA THR A 265 -7.75 -0.18 -3.26
C THR A 265 -8.90 -0.08 -2.27
N PHE A 266 -10.02 -0.75 -2.53
CA PHE A 266 -11.14 -0.78 -1.58
C PHE A 266 -10.73 -1.46 -0.27
N LEU A 267 -10.04 -2.58 -0.35
CA LEU A 267 -9.53 -3.30 0.81
C LEU A 267 -8.53 -2.45 1.62
N TYR A 268 -7.60 -1.79 0.93
CA TYR A 268 -6.63 -0.88 1.54
C TYR A 268 -7.28 0.28 2.28
N ARG A 269 -8.34 0.84 1.74
CA ARG A 269 -9.07 1.96 2.35
C ARG A 269 -10.00 1.53 3.47
N ALA A 270 -10.48 0.28 3.47
CA ALA A 270 -11.36 -0.29 4.49
C ALA A 270 -10.63 -0.85 5.73
N ARG A 271 -9.31 -0.78 5.77
CA ARG A 271 -8.47 -1.28 6.89
C ARG A 271 -8.53 -0.42 8.14
#